data_f55e0d26f0ffd591275ae2f18331f78f
#
_entry.id   f55e0d26f0ffd591275ae2f18331f78f
#
_cell.length_a   1.000
_cell.length_b   1.000
_cell.length_c   1.000
_cell.angle_alpha   90.00
_cell.angle_beta   90.00
_cell.angle_gamma   90.00
#
_symmetry.space_group_name_H-M   'P 1'
#
loop_
_entity.id
_entity.type
_entity.pdbx_description
1 polymer ?
#
loop_
_entity_poly.entity_id
_entity_poly.type
_entity_poly.pdbx_seq_one_letter_code
_entity_poly.pdbx_strand_id
1 'polypeptide(L)'
;MEKHLKLSYPFIRVEGLYCFKPSTTWRPIERLGFQYLGDRHIVEVLSDEVIIKDLSGYLPLEEYGQEGDWARFSAYEGPANPLDLDLPFVADVPMRGVVLLEGCASGRRILVVLEEVWEDPDQFKEGSPFREFLLREGFAFLEPPTLRDATVLLGGDPEFEVVDILSGEVIHAYDVGVFEEGSCKPTSKVGTDGHDVIAEIRPGPCETPEEYIREFVAILRDLKLRVPWIDLSVEGNTYPLGGHIHVGAKDALVRETLQANVRVFISALDDFIGKILLPTSGAARGKYAVLSAYELKSHGWEYKTPPASIYGDLEVLRITYKLTKGLVEKLLREGELSYEVGKGGIPPFDEYLAFLTEEEARCLLEFPKRWEEGRVCPFLLGTFSGQLSR
;
A
#
# COMPACT_ATOMS: atom_id res chain seq x y z
N MET A 1 23.38 -5.16 14.87
CA MET A 1 23.66 -4.14 13.82
C MET A 1 22.56 -3.10 13.93
N GLU A 2 22.93 -1.85 14.07
CA GLU A 2 21.96 -0.76 14.12
C GLU A 2 21.42 -0.47 12.72
N LYS A 3 20.10 -0.30 12.63
CA LYS A 3 19.41 0.13 11.43
C LYS A 3 18.76 1.49 11.70
N HIS A 4 18.95 2.41 10.77
CA HIS A 4 18.42 3.75 10.84
C HIS A 4 17.52 3.98 9.63
N LEU A 5 16.25 4.26 9.88
CA LEU A 5 15.24 4.59 8.87
C LEU A 5 14.87 6.05 9.04
N LYS A 6 14.80 6.77 7.94
CA LYS A 6 14.44 8.19 7.95
C LYS A 6 13.41 8.47 6.86
N LEU A 7 12.38 9.21 7.22
CA LEU A 7 11.43 9.70 6.24
C LEU A 7 12.11 10.77 5.39
N SER A 8 11.96 10.64 4.09
CA SER A 8 12.36 11.70 3.16
C SER A 8 11.16 12.59 2.90
N TYR A 9 11.34 13.88 3.09
CA TYR A 9 10.29 14.86 2.83
C TYR A 9 10.71 15.78 1.69
N PRO A 10 10.46 15.41 0.46
CA PRO A 10 10.41 16.38 -0.59
C PRO A 10 8.99 16.95 -0.67
N PHE A 11 8.53 17.63 0.39
CA PHE A 11 7.27 18.36 0.30
C PHE A 11 7.53 19.70 -0.36
N ILE A 12 7.22 19.72 -1.65
CA ILE A 12 7.15 20.94 -2.38
C ILE A 12 5.67 21.32 -2.44
N ARG A 13 5.24 22.22 -1.58
CA ARG A 13 3.92 22.83 -1.66
C ARG A 13 4.08 24.26 -2.13
N VAL A 14 3.81 24.49 -3.39
CA VAL A 14 3.53 25.84 -3.86
C VAL A 14 2.13 25.80 -4.47
N GLU A 15 1.28 26.70 -4.04
CA GLU A 15 -0.08 26.82 -4.55
C GLU A 15 -0.03 26.97 -6.08
N GLY A 16 -0.72 26.10 -6.81
CA GLY A 16 -0.71 26.06 -8.27
C GLY A 16 0.37 25.19 -8.92
N LEU A 17 1.19 24.49 -8.14
CA LEU A 17 2.20 23.56 -8.66
C LEU A 17 1.80 22.11 -8.38
N TYR A 18 1.96 21.29 -9.40
CA TYR A 18 1.73 19.85 -9.32
C TYR A 18 3.06 19.15 -9.52
N CYS A 19 3.47 18.38 -8.52
CA CYS A 19 4.58 17.46 -8.66
C CYS A 19 4.04 16.11 -9.12
N PHE A 20 4.61 15.60 -10.18
CA PHE A 20 4.19 14.36 -10.78
C PHE A 20 5.33 13.35 -10.73
N LYS A 21 5.05 12.19 -10.12
CA LYS A 21 5.98 11.08 -10.06
C LYS A 21 5.62 10.08 -11.14
N PRO A 22 6.49 9.83 -12.14
CA PRO A 22 6.21 8.83 -13.15
C PRO A 22 6.20 7.43 -12.54
N SER A 23 5.37 6.56 -13.09
CA SER A 23 5.38 5.15 -12.74
C SER A 23 6.61 4.47 -13.36
N THR A 24 7.35 3.71 -12.56
CA THR A 24 8.54 2.96 -12.98
C THR A 24 8.27 1.87 -14.00
N THR A 25 7.03 1.50 -14.21
CA THR A 25 6.65 0.45 -15.17
C THR A 25 6.80 0.87 -16.63
N TRP A 26 7.12 2.13 -16.88
CA TRP A 26 6.94 2.71 -18.19
C TRP A 26 8.21 3.09 -18.91
N ARG A 27 9.24 2.30 -19.02
CA ARG A 27 10.26 2.31 -19.70
C ARG A 27 10.97 2.67 -20.69
N PRO A 28 11.79 2.67 -21.46
CA PRO A 28 13.18 2.98 -21.22
C PRO A 28 13.43 4.48 -21.16
N ILE A 29 14.59 4.82 -20.62
CA ILE A 29 15.10 6.16 -20.24
C ILE A 29 14.94 7.27 -21.31
N GLU A 30 14.60 6.92 -22.54
CA GLU A 30 14.45 7.85 -23.67
C GLU A 30 13.02 8.34 -23.88
N ARG A 31 12.04 7.73 -23.21
CA ARG A 31 10.62 8.12 -23.27
C ARG A 31 10.00 8.06 -21.90
N LEU A 32 9.53 9.19 -21.42
CA LEU A 32 8.80 9.31 -20.17
C LEU A 32 7.35 9.65 -20.51
N GLY A 33 6.46 8.74 -20.24
CA GLY A 33 5.04 8.99 -20.40
C GLY A 33 4.37 9.24 -19.08
N PHE A 34 3.60 10.30 -18.97
CA PHE A 34 2.92 10.71 -17.76
C PHE A 34 1.44 10.92 -18.00
N GLN A 35 0.69 10.47 -17.01
CA GLN A 35 -0.72 10.72 -16.91
C GLN A 35 -0.97 11.92 -16.02
N TYR A 36 -1.62 12.94 -16.55
CA TYR A 36 -2.01 14.10 -15.78
C TYR A 36 -3.31 13.82 -15.00
N LEU A 37 -3.28 14.04 -13.68
CA LEU A 37 -4.44 13.81 -12.81
C LEU A 37 -5.61 14.73 -13.15
N GLY A 38 -6.74 14.14 -13.51
CA GLY A 38 -7.99 14.84 -13.77
C GLY A 38 -8.23 15.24 -15.22
N ASP A 39 -7.18 15.28 -16.03
CA ASP A 39 -7.29 15.57 -17.46
C ASP A 39 -6.69 14.41 -18.25
N ARG A 40 -7.28 14.06 -19.36
CA ARG A 40 -6.86 12.92 -20.18
C ARG A 40 -5.66 13.26 -21.05
N HIS A 41 -4.56 13.64 -20.44
CA HIS A 41 -3.35 14.02 -21.16
C HIS A 41 -2.20 13.09 -20.85
N ILE A 42 -1.41 12.79 -21.85
CA ILE A 42 -0.12 12.15 -21.69
C ILE A 42 0.96 13.14 -22.08
N VAL A 43 1.96 13.25 -21.21
CA VAL A 43 3.18 13.99 -21.48
C VAL A 43 4.28 12.96 -21.75
N GLU A 44 4.78 12.91 -22.97
CA GLU A 44 5.99 12.17 -23.32
C GLU A 44 7.18 13.12 -23.27
N VAL A 45 8.19 12.75 -22.50
CA VAL A 45 9.46 13.47 -22.48
C VAL A 45 10.48 12.59 -23.18
N LEU A 46 10.93 13.03 -24.32
CA LEU A 46 12.08 12.49 -25.04
C LEU A 46 13.34 13.21 -24.56
N SER A 47 14.52 12.72 -24.87
CA SER A 47 15.79 13.28 -24.40
C SER A 47 15.97 14.79 -24.68
N ASP A 48 15.31 15.28 -25.69
CA ASP A 48 15.40 16.64 -26.23
C ASP A 48 14.04 17.24 -26.65
N GLU A 49 12.95 16.53 -26.45
CA GLU A 49 11.61 16.93 -26.88
C GLU A 49 10.56 16.58 -25.86
N VAL A 50 9.57 17.43 -25.66
CA VAL A 50 8.39 17.19 -24.86
C VAL A 50 7.17 17.12 -25.77
N ILE A 51 6.51 15.98 -25.77
CA ILE A 51 5.30 15.75 -26.55
C ILE A 51 4.12 15.63 -25.59
N ILE A 52 3.08 16.41 -25.84
CA ILE A 52 1.84 16.39 -25.06
C ILE A 52 0.73 15.88 -25.95
N LYS A 53 0.02 14.87 -25.47
CA LYS A 53 -1.09 14.24 -26.19
C LYS A 53 -2.38 14.35 -25.36
N ASP A 54 -3.41 14.91 -25.97
CA ASP A 54 -4.76 14.88 -25.42
C ASP A 54 -5.42 13.54 -25.76
N LEU A 55 -5.94 12.90 -24.74
CA LEU A 55 -6.67 11.64 -24.84
C LEU A 55 -8.17 11.81 -24.63
N SER A 56 -8.67 13.05 -24.52
CA SER A 56 -10.11 13.30 -24.41
C SER A 56 -10.84 12.75 -25.64
N GLY A 57 -11.72 11.83 -25.42
CA GLY A 57 -12.45 11.14 -26.49
C GLY A 57 -11.90 9.75 -26.86
N TYR A 58 -10.81 9.34 -26.25
CA TYR A 58 -10.24 8.01 -26.41
C TYR A 58 -10.50 7.12 -25.18
N LEU A 59 -9.95 5.90 -25.24
CA LEU A 59 -10.13 4.85 -24.23
C LEU A 59 -9.90 5.35 -22.79
N PRO A 60 -10.53 4.72 -21.77
CA PRO A 60 -10.29 5.04 -20.37
C PRO A 60 -8.81 4.95 -20.02
N LEU A 61 -8.32 5.83 -19.17
CA LEU A 61 -6.91 5.88 -18.76
C LEU A 61 -6.45 4.60 -18.07
N GLU A 62 -7.35 3.88 -17.44
CA GLU A 62 -7.12 2.58 -16.80
C GLU A 62 -6.65 1.50 -17.78
N GLU A 63 -6.96 1.64 -19.06
CA GLU A 63 -6.52 0.71 -20.10
C GLU A 63 -5.08 0.97 -20.58
N TYR A 64 -4.46 2.03 -20.13
CA TYR A 64 -3.13 2.45 -20.55
C TYR A 64 -1.98 1.94 -19.69
N GLY A 65 -2.28 1.15 -18.68
CA GLY A 65 -1.29 0.55 -17.79
C GLY A 65 -0.52 -0.62 -18.36
N GLN A 66 -0.78 -1.05 -19.60
CA GLN A 66 -0.16 -2.24 -20.19
C GLN A 66 0.82 -1.89 -21.30
N GLU A 67 1.96 -2.58 -21.33
CA GLU A 67 3.09 -2.34 -22.25
C GLU A 67 2.72 -2.36 -23.75
N GLY A 68 1.62 -3.02 -24.12
CA GLY A 68 1.10 -3.04 -25.48
C GLY A 68 0.36 -1.76 -25.92
N ASP A 69 -0.09 -0.95 -25.00
CA ASP A 69 -0.96 0.19 -25.28
C ASP A 69 -0.18 1.45 -25.67
N TRP A 70 1.08 1.55 -25.27
CA TRP A 70 1.97 2.64 -25.67
C TRP A 70 2.23 2.68 -27.17
N ALA A 71 2.34 1.54 -27.79
CA ALA A 71 2.49 1.47 -29.25
C ALA A 71 1.28 2.09 -29.99
N ARG A 72 0.10 2.07 -29.39
CA ARG A 72 -1.10 2.74 -29.91
C ARG A 72 -1.02 4.26 -29.78
N PHE A 73 -0.45 4.76 -28.68
CA PHE A 73 -0.34 6.19 -28.44
C PHE A 73 0.76 6.86 -29.23
N SER A 74 1.92 6.23 -29.37
CA SER A 74 2.99 6.75 -30.23
C SER A 74 2.57 6.84 -31.70
N ALA A 75 1.53 6.11 -32.11
CA ALA A 75 0.95 6.17 -33.43
C ALA A 75 -0.20 7.18 -33.57
N TYR A 76 -0.60 7.82 -32.47
CA TYR A 76 -1.72 8.75 -32.46
C TYR A 76 -1.25 10.20 -32.70
N GLU A 77 -1.40 10.63 -33.93
CA GLU A 77 -1.33 12.04 -34.34
C GLU A 77 -2.73 12.66 -34.28
N GLY A 78 -3.27 12.89 -33.09
CA GLY A 78 -4.43 13.73 -32.90
C GLY A 78 -3.96 15.17 -32.73
N PRO A 79 -4.68 16.16 -33.27
CA PRO A 79 -4.39 17.53 -32.97
C PRO A 79 -4.77 17.77 -31.51
N ALA A 80 -3.79 17.77 -30.63
CA ALA A 80 -3.93 18.53 -29.41
C ALA A 80 -4.17 19.96 -29.88
N ASN A 81 -5.40 20.46 -29.76
CA ASN A 81 -5.63 21.87 -29.99
C ASN A 81 -5.09 22.58 -28.74
N PRO A 82 -3.91 23.22 -28.83
CA PRO A 82 -3.30 23.85 -27.67
C PRO A 82 -4.17 24.93 -27.06
N LEU A 83 -5.17 25.44 -27.79
CA LEU A 83 -6.06 26.50 -27.37
C LEU A 83 -7.20 26.02 -26.45
N ASP A 84 -7.57 24.74 -26.55
CA ASP A 84 -8.64 24.17 -25.72
C ASP A 84 -8.13 23.58 -24.42
N LEU A 85 -6.82 23.43 -24.27
CA LEU A 85 -6.25 22.57 -23.24
C LEU A 85 -5.42 23.34 -22.26
N ASP A 86 -5.32 24.57 -22.11
CA ASP A 86 -4.42 25.25 -21.14
C ASP A 86 -3.10 24.49 -20.92
N LEU A 87 -2.64 23.82 -21.96
CA LEU A 87 -1.48 22.96 -21.89
C LEU A 87 -0.19 23.73 -22.14
N PRO A 88 0.91 23.16 -21.67
CA PRO A 88 2.16 23.87 -21.55
C PRO A 88 2.67 24.26 -22.92
N PHE A 89 2.98 25.51 -23.04
CA PHE A 89 3.62 26.07 -24.21
C PHE A 89 5.10 26.32 -23.97
N VAL A 90 5.50 26.23 -22.71
CA VAL A 90 6.87 26.37 -22.30
C VAL A 90 7.28 25.13 -21.57
N ALA A 91 8.25 24.42 -22.08
CA ALA A 91 8.92 23.34 -21.39
C ALA A 91 10.35 23.78 -21.09
N ASP A 92 10.73 23.78 -19.82
CA ASP A 92 12.11 23.89 -19.39
C ASP A 92 12.60 22.51 -18.94
N VAL A 93 13.73 22.08 -19.50
CA VAL A 93 14.40 20.82 -19.16
C VAL A 93 15.73 21.15 -18.50
N PRO A 94 15.71 21.54 -17.21
CA PRO A 94 16.90 22.02 -16.52
C PRO A 94 17.93 20.94 -16.27
N MET A 95 17.50 19.69 -16.25
CA MET A 95 18.37 18.53 -16.05
C MET A 95 17.69 17.24 -16.50
N ARG A 96 18.51 16.21 -16.70
CA ARG A 96 17.99 14.87 -17.06
C ARG A 96 17.00 14.36 -16.01
N GLY A 97 15.83 13.93 -16.47
CA GLY A 97 14.78 13.38 -15.62
C GLY A 97 13.91 14.42 -14.92
N VAL A 98 14.04 15.70 -15.27
CA VAL A 98 13.22 16.79 -14.72
C VAL A 98 12.73 17.68 -15.85
N VAL A 99 11.42 17.93 -15.90
CA VAL A 99 10.77 18.84 -16.84
C VAL A 99 9.80 19.74 -16.10
N LEU A 100 9.90 21.02 -16.32
CA LEU A 100 8.93 22.00 -15.85
C LEU A 100 8.08 22.46 -17.04
N LEU A 101 6.78 22.29 -16.92
CA LEU A 101 5.78 22.71 -17.91
C LEU A 101 4.99 23.89 -17.34
N GLU A 102 4.71 24.91 -18.16
CA GLU A 102 3.91 26.06 -17.77
C GLU A 102 2.79 26.30 -18.77
N GLY A 103 1.55 26.34 -18.30
CA GLY A 103 0.37 26.65 -19.11
C GLY A 103 0.27 28.13 -19.42
N CYS A 104 0.19 28.49 -20.70
CA CYS A 104 0.21 29.90 -21.14
C CYS A 104 -1.01 30.70 -20.70
N ALA A 105 -2.16 30.06 -20.58
CA ALA A 105 -3.40 30.76 -20.23
C ALA A 105 -3.64 30.84 -18.73
N SER A 106 -3.35 29.74 -18.01
CA SER A 106 -3.61 29.64 -16.56
C SER A 106 -2.42 30.01 -15.70
N GLY A 107 -1.21 29.98 -16.26
CA GLY A 107 0.02 30.05 -15.48
C GLY A 107 0.23 28.84 -14.56
N ARG A 108 -0.54 27.76 -14.76
CA ARG A 108 -0.33 26.50 -14.03
C ARG A 108 1.03 25.93 -14.39
N ARG A 109 1.74 25.50 -13.37
CA ARG A 109 3.06 24.90 -13.54
C ARG A 109 3.01 23.45 -13.09
N ILE A 110 3.60 22.58 -13.89
CA ILE A 110 3.65 21.14 -13.63
C ILE A 110 5.12 20.73 -13.65
N LEU A 111 5.59 20.20 -12.55
CA LEU A 111 6.91 19.61 -12.45
C LEU A 111 6.79 18.10 -12.69
N VAL A 112 7.51 17.63 -13.68
CA VAL A 112 7.60 16.21 -14.02
C VAL A 112 8.99 15.73 -13.63
N VAL A 113 9.08 14.70 -12.79
CA VAL A 113 10.34 14.21 -12.24
C VAL A 113 10.40 12.69 -12.38
N LEU A 114 11.53 12.16 -12.83
CA LEU A 114 11.81 10.73 -12.79
C LEU A 114 11.80 10.21 -11.37
N GLU A 115 11.27 9.01 -11.18
CA GLU A 115 11.21 8.36 -9.87
C GLU A 115 12.61 8.24 -9.24
N GLU A 116 13.61 7.87 -10.03
CA GLU A 116 15.00 7.76 -9.57
C GLU A 116 15.59 9.08 -9.08
N VAL A 117 15.19 10.22 -9.69
CA VAL A 117 15.59 11.57 -9.24
C VAL A 117 14.81 11.96 -7.98
N TRP A 118 13.53 11.63 -7.95
CA TRP A 118 12.65 11.96 -6.82
C TRP A 118 12.95 11.14 -5.56
N GLU A 119 13.36 9.89 -5.72
CA GLU A 119 13.69 9.00 -4.60
C GLU A 119 15.13 9.12 -4.13
N ASP A 120 15.98 9.85 -4.85
CA ASP A 120 17.36 10.10 -4.45
C ASP A 120 17.43 11.25 -3.44
N PRO A 121 17.67 10.96 -2.14
CA PRO A 121 17.74 12.00 -1.11
C PRO A 121 18.86 13.00 -1.34
N ASP A 122 19.88 12.65 -2.12
CA ASP A 122 20.99 13.54 -2.42
C ASP A 122 20.58 14.69 -3.35
N GLN A 123 19.51 14.52 -4.12
CA GLN A 123 18.93 15.57 -4.97
C GLN A 123 18.31 16.72 -4.15
N PHE A 124 17.95 16.47 -2.89
CA PHE A 124 17.32 17.47 -2.01
C PHE A 124 18.30 18.12 -1.03
N LYS A 125 19.55 17.69 -1.01
CA LYS A 125 20.58 18.31 -0.17
C LYS A 125 20.89 19.75 -0.61
N GLU A 126 21.28 20.54 0.33
CA GLU A 126 21.75 21.90 0.07
C GLU A 126 22.91 21.88 -0.96
N GLY A 127 22.80 22.73 -1.99
CA GLY A 127 23.77 22.81 -3.08
C GLY A 127 23.57 21.75 -4.19
N SER A 128 22.58 20.87 -4.10
CA SER A 128 22.28 19.97 -5.23
C SER A 128 21.65 20.77 -6.39
N PRO A 129 21.97 20.42 -7.65
CA PRO A 129 21.40 21.12 -8.80
C PRO A 129 19.88 21.09 -8.86
N PHE A 130 19.27 19.99 -8.45
CA PHE A 130 17.81 19.83 -8.42
C PHE A 130 17.17 20.73 -7.36
N ARG A 131 17.71 20.77 -6.14
CA ARG A 131 17.22 21.65 -5.08
C ARG A 131 17.35 23.13 -5.48
N GLU A 132 18.50 23.53 -6.03
CA GLU A 132 18.73 24.91 -6.47
C GLU A 132 17.77 25.31 -7.61
N PHE A 133 17.51 24.38 -8.53
CA PHE A 133 16.49 24.57 -9.56
C PHE A 133 15.12 24.82 -8.93
N LEU A 134 14.68 23.95 -8.00
CA LEU A 134 13.40 24.08 -7.33
C LEU A 134 13.25 25.42 -6.61
N LEU A 135 14.27 25.84 -5.87
CA LEU A 135 14.27 27.14 -5.17
C LEU A 135 14.19 28.32 -6.14
N ARG A 136 14.94 28.27 -7.25
CA ARG A 136 14.90 29.30 -8.28
C ARG A 136 13.52 29.42 -8.93
N GLU A 137 12.84 28.30 -9.12
CA GLU A 137 11.50 28.26 -9.69
C GLU A 137 10.39 28.57 -8.66
N GLY A 138 10.77 28.96 -7.46
CA GLY A 138 9.84 29.39 -6.41
C GLY A 138 9.21 28.26 -5.61
N PHE A 139 9.77 27.03 -5.69
CA PHE A 139 9.37 25.97 -4.81
C PHE A 139 9.89 26.22 -3.39
N ALA A 140 9.00 26.21 -2.44
CA ALA A 140 9.38 26.27 -1.03
C ALA A 140 9.62 24.85 -0.51
N PHE A 141 10.80 24.61 0.08
CA PHE A 141 10.98 23.45 0.92
C PHE A 141 10.30 23.77 2.25
N LEU A 142 9.16 23.16 2.47
CA LEU A 142 8.58 23.19 3.80
C LEU A 142 9.48 22.34 4.70
N GLU A 143 9.82 22.86 5.87
CA GLU A 143 10.27 21.97 6.93
C GLU A 143 9.23 20.86 7.08
N PRO A 144 9.66 19.61 7.28
CA PRO A 144 8.72 18.52 7.45
C PRO A 144 7.75 18.96 8.56
N PRO A 145 6.44 18.99 8.24
CA PRO A 145 5.47 19.32 9.28
C PRO A 145 5.68 18.31 10.39
N THR A 146 5.80 18.79 11.60
CA THR A 146 5.81 17.91 12.77
C THR A 146 4.44 17.24 12.81
N LEU A 147 4.36 16.03 12.27
CA LEU A 147 3.15 15.21 12.28
C LEU A 147 2.91 14.64 13.68
N ARG A 148 3.13 15.47 14.73
CA ARG A 148 3.07 15.06 16.14
C ARG A 148 1.74 14.45 16.53
N ASP A 149 0.67 14.92 15.91
CA ASP A 149 -0.69 14.47 16.17
C ASP A 149 -1.24 13.59 15.03
N ALA A 150 -0.36 13.07 14.17
CA ALA A 150 -0.78 12.20 13.08
C ALA A 150 -1.39 10.91 13.63
N THR A 151 -2.59 10.63 13.21
CA THR A 151 -3.27 9.36 13.45
C THR A 151 -3.47 8.63 12.13
N VAL A 152 -3.18 7.33 12.15
CA VAL A 152 -3.45 6.47 11.01
C VAL A 152 -4.69 5.63 11.22
N LEU A 153 -5.34 5.30 10.11
CA LEU A 153 -6.43 4.35 10.05
C LEU A 153 -5.91 2.98 9.65
N LEU A 154 -6.47 1.96 10.25
CA LEU A 154 -6.17 0.56 9.99
C LEU A 154 -7.32 -0.09 9.25
N GLY A 155 -7.01 -0.91 8.27
CA GLY A 155 -7.95 -1.72 7.52
C GLY A 155 -7.29 -3.03 7.08
N GLY A 156 -7.99 -3.83 6.33
CA GLY A 156 -7.45 -5.05 5.74
C GLY A 156 -8.48 -5.72 4.85
N ASP A 157 -7.98 -6.60 4.02
CA ASP A 157 -8.73 -7.46 3.11
C ASP A 157 -8.16 -8.89 3.14
N PRO A 158 -8.15 -9.54 4.34
CA PRO A 158 -7.63 -10.90 4.48
C PRO A 158 -8.39 -11.89 3.61
N GLU A 159 -7.63 -12.84 3.10
CA GLU A 159 -8.05 -13.88 2.18
C GLU A 159 -8.21 -15.22 2.90
N PHE A 160 -9.22 -15.99 2.49
CA PHE A 160 -9.58 -17.27 3.11
C PHE A 160 -9.95 -18.33 2.07
N GLU A 161 -9.57 -19.58 2.33
CA GLU A 161 -10.21 -20.72 1.68
C GLU A 161 -11.56 -20.96 2.34
N VAL A 162 -12.58 -21.22 1.52
CA VAL A 162 -13.90 -21.62 2.00
C VAL A 162 -13.97 -23.15 2.05
N VAL A 163 -14.31 -23.68 3.20
CA VAL A 163 -14.38 -25.13 3.45
C VAL A 163 -15.82 -25.55 3.73
N ASP A 164 -16.33 -26.51 2.97
CA ASP A 164 -17.58 -27.17 3.30
C ASP A 164 -17.40 -28.05 4.54
N ILE A 165 -18.17 -27.79 5.60
CA ILE A 165 -18.00 -28.48 6.87
C ILE A 165 -18.34 -29.98 6.81
N LEU A 166 -19.22 -30.36 5.87
CA LEU A 166 -19.69 -31.77 5.78
C LEU A 166 -18.68 -32.63 5.00
N SER A 167 -18.16 -32.13 3.90
CA SER A 167 -17.19 -32.86 3.06
C SER A 167 -15.74 -32.64 3.51
N GLY A 168 -15.44 -31.51 4.17
CA GLY A 168 -14.08 -31.06 4.46
C GLY A 168 -13.32 -30.55 3.22
N GLU A 169 -13.99 -30.40 2.08
CA GLU A 169 -13.38 -29.95 0.84
C GLU A 169 -13.36 -28.41 0.75
N VAL A 170 -12.31 -27.88 0.13
CA VAL A 170 -12.24 -26.47 -0.25
C VAL A 170 -13.15 -26.25 -1.45
N ILE A 171 -14.07 -25.30 -1.33
CA ILE A 171 -15.03 -24.91 -2.36
C ILE A 171 -14.78 -23.48 -2.81
N HIS A 172 -15.28 -23.12 -3.99
CA HIS A 172 -15.16 -21.76 -4.49
C HIS A 172 -16.03 -20.80 -3.66
N ALA A 173 -15.48 -19.68 -3.26
CA ALA A 173 -16.19 -18.66 -2.49
C ALA A 173 -17.44 -18.15 -3.23
N TYR A 174 -17.36 -17.98 -4.54
CA TYR A 174 -18.46 -17.55 -5.39
C TYR A 174 -19.68 -18.48 -5.28
N ASP A 175 -19.46 -19.80 -5.22
CA ASP A 175 -20.54 -20.79 -5.17
C ASP A 175 -21.34 -20.75 -3.88
N VAL A 176 -20.81 -20.12 -2.83
CA VAL A 176 -21.51 -19.93 -1.55
C VAL A 176 -22.63 -18.89 -1.64
N GLY A 177 -22.58 -17.98 -2.60
CA GLY A 177 -23.62 -17.00 -2.89
C GLY A 177 -23.69 -15.82 -1.92
N VAL A 178 -22.82 -15.75 -0.90
CA VAL A 178 -22.73 -14.61 0.03
C VAL A 178 -21.51 -13.74 -0.25
N PHE A 179 -20.51 -14.28 -0.96
CA PHE A 179 -19.36 -13.54 -1.41
C PHE A 179 -19.68 -12.90 -2.76
N GLU A 180 -19.97 -11.61 -2.74
CA GLU A 180 -20.20 -10.87 -3.98
C GLU A 180 -18.91 -10.74 -4.77
N GLU A 181 -19.03 -10.83 -6.10
CA GLU A 181 -17.92 -10.72 -7.01
C GLU A 181 -17.13 -9.43 -6.85
N GLY A 182 -15.85 -9.56 -6.60
CA GLY A 182 -14.82 -8.59 -6.87
C GLY A 182 -14.77 -7.32 -6.04
N SER A 183 -13.67 -6.64 -6.19
CA SER A 183 -13.34 -5.31 -5.67
C SER A 183 -14.27 -4.18 -6.18
N CYS A 184 -15.20 -4.49 -7.07
CA CYS A 184 -16.09 -3.51 -7.71
C CYS A 184 -17.14 -2.90 -6.78
N LYS A 185 -17.33 -3.47 -5.57
CA LYS A 185 -18.25 -2.92 -4.56
C LYS A 185 -17.50 -2.65 -3.25
N PRO A 186 -16.83 -1.51 -3.12
CA PRO A 186 -16.04 -1.15 -1.93
C PRO A 186 -16.86 -1.07 -0.64
N THR A 187 -18.19 -1.10 -0.73
CA THR A 187 -19.10 -1.10 0.42
C THR A 187 -19.43 -2.50 0.92
N SER A 188 -19.10 -3.56 0.18
CA SER A 188 -19.30 -4.93 0.65
C SER A 188 -18.23 -5.32 1.65
N LYS A 189 -18.65 -5.84 2.81
CA LYS A 189 -17.75 -6.33 3.87
C LYS A 189 -17.23 -7.74 3.62
N VAL A 190 -17.81 -8.45 2.68
CA VAL A 190 -17.41 -9.78 2.22
C VAL A 190 -17.45 -9.84 0.70
N GLY A 191 -16.53 -10.55 0.10
CA GLY A 191 -16.44 -10.68 -1.34
C GLY A 191 -15.45 -11.76 -1.75
N THR A 192 -15.04 -11.72 -3.01
CA THR A 192 -13.93 -12.52 -3.54
C THR A 192 -12.76 -11.59 -3.87
N ASP A 193 -11.54 -12.11 -3.86
CA ASP A 193 -10.31 -11.37 -4.23
C ASP A 193 -10.13 -11.30 -5.76
N GLY A 194 -11.14 -10.80 -6.50
CA GLY A 194 -11.10 -10.75 -7.95
C GLY A 194 -11.01 -12.12 -8.66
N HIS A 195 -10.91 -13.19 -7.88
CA HIS A 195 -10.99 -14.58 -8.30
C HIS A 195 -12.11 -15.27 -7.53
N ASP A 196 -12.93 -16.06 -8.24
CA ASP A 196 -14.13 -16.70 -7.69
C ASP A 196 -13.85 -17.68 -6.53
N VAL A 197 -12.58 -18.07 -6.36
CA VAL A 197 -12.19 -19.16 -5.46
C VAL A 197 -11.87 -18.73 -4.05
N ILE A 198 -11.37 -17.51 -3.84
CA ILE A 198 -10.89 -17.02 -2.55
C ILE A 198 -11.91 -16.06 -1.95
N ALA A 199 -12.29 -16.29 -0.71
CA ALA A 199 -13.10 -15.36 0.07
C ALA A 199 -12.25 -14.23 0.63
N GLU A 200 -12.78 -13.03 0.63
CA GLU A 200 -12.17 -11.85 1.21
C GLU A 200 -13.11 -11.17 2.21
N ILE A 201 -12.59 -10.76 3.33
CA ILE A 201 -13.31 -10.01 4.37
C ILE A 201 -12.66 -8.64 4.50
N ARG A 202 -13.46 -7.55 4.52
CA ARG A 202 -12.99 -6.16 4.47
C ARG A 202 -13.39 -5.35 5.71
N PRO A 203 -12.76 -5.56 6.88
CA PRO A 203 -12.96 -4.71 8.04
C PRO A 203 -12.25 -3.36 7.84
N GLY A 204 -12.77 -2.33 8.51
CA GLY A 204 -12.16 -1.01 8.53
C GLY A 204 -12.85 -0.02 7.59
N PRO A 205 -12.33 1.20 7.50
CA PRO A 205 -11.17 1.72 8.25
C PRO A 205 -11.47 1.97 9.73
N CYS A 206 -10.58 1.56 10.61
CA CYS A 206 -10.69 1.68 12.06
C CYS A 206 -9.57 2.54 12.66
N GLU A 207 -9.83 3.21 13.77
CA GLU A 207 -8.84 4.06 14.44
C GLU A 207 -7.95 3.26 15.41
N THR A 208 -8.45 2.13 15.91
CA THR A 208 -7.72 1.28 16.86
C THR A 208 -7.70 -0.19 16.41
N PRO A 209 -6.69 -0.97 16.86
CA PRO A 209 -6.66 -2.42 16.65
C PRO A 209 -7.87 -3.13 17.24
N GLU A 210 -8.35 -2.67 18.40
CA GLU A 210 -9.51 -3.24 19.08
C GLU A 210 -10.81 -3.02 18.29
N GLU A 211 -10.95 -1.88 17.62
CA GLU A 211 -12.08 -1.62 16.70
C GLU A 211 -12.01 -2.56 15.50
N TYR A 212 -10.81 -2.73 14.92
CA TYR A 212 -10.62 -3.63 13.80
C TYR A 212 -11.01 -5.07 14.15
N ILE A 213 -10.51 -5.59 15.27
CA ILE A 213 -10.85 -6.94 15.75
C ILE A 213 -12.35 -7.09 15.99
N ARG A 214 -12.97 -6.09 16.61
CA ARG A 214 -14.42 -6.09 16.89
C ARG A 214 -15.24 -6.15 15.61
N GLU A 215 -14.87 -5.36 14.59
CA GLU A 215 -15.53 -5.36 13.29
C GLU A 215 -15.31 -6.69 12.57
N PHE A 216 -14.07 -7.18 12.51
CA PHE A 216 -13.75 -8.48 11.92
C PHE A 216 -14.58 -9.61 12.53
N VAL A 217 -14.63 -9.69 13.85
CA VAL A 217 -15.45 -10.70 14.57
C VAL A 217 -16.93 -10.52 14.27
N ALA A 218 -17.44 -9.29 14.17
CA ALA A 218 -18.84 -9.03 13.84
C ALA A 218 -19.19 -9.53 12.43
N ILE A 219 -18.30 -9.36 11.46
CA ILE A 219 -18.49 -9.89 10.10
C ILE A 219 -18.49 -11.42 10.11
N LEU A 220 -17.57 -12.06 10.84
CA LEU A 220 -17.54 -13.52 10.97
C LEU A 220 -18.82 -14.08 11.60
N ARG A 221 -19.39 -13.39 12.61
CA ARG A 221 -20.66 -13.77 13.22
C ARG A 221 -21.81 -13.69 12.23
N ASP A 222 -21.91 -12.61 11.48
CA ASP A 222 -22.95 -12.46 10.45
C ASP A 222 -22.82 -13.55 9.39
N LEU A 223 -21.59 -13.82 8.96
CA LEU A 223 -21.30 -14.85 7.97
C LEU A 223 -21.73 -16.23 8.48
N LYS A 224 -21.39 -16.58 9.72
CA LYS A 224 -21.80 -17.86 10.34
C LYS A 224 -23.32 -18.03 10.44
N LEU A 225 -24.05 -16.95 10.68
CA LEU A 225 -25.52 -16.99 10.71
C LEU A 225 -26.11 -17.18 9.31
N ARG A 226 -25.50 -16.60 8.29
CA ARG A 226 -26.01 -16.67 6.90
C ARG A 226 -25.67 -17.98 6.22
N VAL A 227 -24.48 -18.52 6.49
CA VAL A 227 -23.95 -19.74 5.84
C VAL A 227 -23.33 -20.69 6.87
N PRO A 228 -24.16 -21.31 7.74
CA PRO A 228 -23.66 -22.14 8.85
C PRO A 228 -22.96 -23.42 8.42
N TRP A 229 -23.06 -23.79 7.15
CA TRP A 229 -22.51 -25.00 6.56
C TRP A 229 -21.09 -24.86 6.01
N ILE A 230 -20.50 -23.67 6.07
CA ILE A 230 -19.10 -23.44 5.70
C ILE A 230 -18.24 -23.09 6.91
N ASP A 231 -16.93 -23.22 6.74
CA ASP A 231 -15.90 -22.59 7.55
C ASP A 231 -14.91 -21.81 6.67
N LEU A 232 -14.13 -20.95 7.29
CA LEU A 232 -13.06 -20.19 6.63
C LEU A 232 -11.71 -20.68 7.14
N SER A 233 -10.84 -21.11 6.25
CA SER A 233 -9.50 -21.58 6.59
C SER A 233 -8.45 -20.54 6.22
N VAL A 234 -7.48 -20.36 7.11
CA VAL A 234 -6.29 -19.52 6.94
C VAL A 234 -5.04 -20.34 6.59
N GLU A 235 -5.18 -21.65 6.34
CA GLU A 235 -4.04 -22.52 6.05
C GLU A 235 -3.36 -22.21 4.73
N GLY A 236 -4.14 -21.85 3.68
CA GLY A 236 -3.60 -21.54 2.37
C GLY A 236 -2.84 -22.72 1.74
N ASN A 237 -3.40 -23.92 1.86
CA ASN A 237 -2.82 -25.14 1.31
C ASN A 237 -3.20 -25.35 -0.16
N THR A 238 -4.38 -24.88 -0.57
CA THR A 238 -4.90 -25.00 -1.93
C THR A 238 -4.64 -23.72 -2.71
N TYR A 239 -4.90 -22.57 -2.09
CA TYR A 239 -4.74 -21.24 -2.69
C TYR A 239 -3.75 -20.36 -1.93
N PRO A 240 -3.02 -19.45 -2.62
CA PRO A 240 -2.17 -18.48 -1.94
C PRO A 240 -3.04 -17.47 -1.18
N LEU A 241 -2.89 -17.40 0.13
CA LEU A 241 -3.67 -16.50 0.97
C LEU A 241 -2.82 -15.40 1.58
N GLY A 242 -3.27 -14.16 1.48
CA GLY A 242 -2.69 -12.98 2.11
C GLY A 242 -3.44 -12.53 3.36
N GLY A 243 -2.70 -11.99 4.31
CA GLY A 243 -3.23 -11.34 5.51
C GLY A 243 -2.99 -9.83 5.43
N HIS A 244 -3.44 -9.22 4.36
CA HIS A 244 -3.10 -7.85 3.97
C HIS A 244 -3.54 -6.82 5.01
N ILE A 245 -2.64 -5.87 5.31
CA ILE A 245 -2.87 -4.80 6.28
C ILE A 245 -2.88 -3.47 5.54
N HIS A 246 -3.98 -2.74 5.61
CA HIS A 246 -4.09 -1.40 5.07
C HIS A 246 -3.75 -0.35 6.12
N VAL A 247 -2.95 0.62 5.73
CA VAL A 247 -2.69 1.82 6.51
C VAL A 247 -3.04 3.04 5.66
N GLY A 248 -3.86 3.89 6.24
CA GLY A 248 -4.33 5.10 5.57
C GLY A 248 -4.49 6.27 6.52
N ALA A 249 -4.92 7.42 6.00
CA ALA A 249 -5.21 8.58 6.82
C ALA A 249 -6.33 9.44 6.23
N LYS A 250 -7.12 10.09 7.10
CA LYS A 250 -8.10 11.11 6.71
C LYS A 250 -7.41 12.41 6.29
N ASP A 251 -6.37 12.78 7.02
CA ASP A 251 -5.56 13.95 6.71
C ASP A 251 -4.75 13.76 5.44
N ALA A 252 -4.84 14.72 4.52
CA ALA A 252 -4.21 14.63 3.21
C ALA A 252 -2.68 14.61 3.31
N LEU A 253 -2.10 15.41 4.22
CA LEU A 253 -0.66 15.50 4.40
C LEU A 253 -0.09 14.21 4.98
N VAL A 254 -0.79 13.62 5.97
CA VAL A 254 -0.41 12.31 6.52
C VAL A 254 -0.46 11.25 5.42
N ARG A 255 -1.51 11.25 4.62
CA ARG A 255 -1.67 10.30 3.51
C ARG A 255 -0.56 10.43 2.45
N GLU A 256 -0.25 11.66 2.04
CA GLU A 256 0.85 11.95 1.12
C GLU A 256 2.20 11.48 1.68
N THR A 257 2.44 11.72 2.99
CA THR A 257 3.64 11.23 3.68
C THR A 257 3.73 9.70 3.69
N LEU A 258 2.61 9.03 3.98
CA LEU A 258 2.53 7.58 3.94
C LEU A 258 2.89 7.02 2.56
N GLN A 259 2.34 7.60 1.49
CA GLN A 259 2.58 7.17 0.12
C GLN A 259 4.02 7.45 -0.34
N ALA A 260 4.53 8.65 -0.07
CA ALA A 260 5.88 9.06 -0.47
C ALA A 260 6.98 8.24 0.22
N ASN A 261 6.72 7.73 1.42
CA ASN A 261 7.70 7.00 2.22
C ASN A 261 7.33 5.52 2.42
N VAL A 262 6.49 4.95 1.57
CA VAL A 262 5.99 3.58 1.75
C VAL A 262 7.11 2.58 2.00
N ARG A 263 8.22 2.65 1.26
CA ARG A 263 9.37 1.72 1.42
C ARG A 263 10.02 1.78 2.80
N VAL A 264 10.05 2.97 3.42
CA VAL A 264 10.58 3.16 4.77
C VAL A 264 9.68 2.46 5.79
N PHE A 265 8.37 2.65 5.68
CA PHE A 265 7.39 1.99 6.54
C PHE A 265 7.43 0.47 6.35
N ILE A 266 7.40 -0.01 5.12
CA ILE A 266 7.43 -1.44 4.80
C ILE A 266 8.74 -2.07 5.31
N SER A 267 9.88 -1.38 5.21
CA SER A 267 11.14 -1.88 5.73
C SER A 267 11.13 -2.08 7.25
N ALA A 268 10.49 -1.18 8.00
CA ALA A 268 10.28 -1.35 9.44
C ALA A 268 9.33 -2.52 9.72
N LEU A 269 8.20 -2.57 9.02
CA LEU A 269 7.21 -3.63 9.20
C LEU A 269 7.76 -5.01 8.86
N ASP A 270 8.57 -5.13 7.82
CA ASP A 270 9.24 -6.39 7.48
C ASP A 270 10.15 -6.88 8.61
N ASP A 271 10.92 -5.98 9.21
CA ASP A 271 11.82 -6.36 10.31
C ASP A 271 11.06 -6.78 11.57
N PHE A 272 10.05 -6.01 11.97
CA PHE A 272 9.30 -6.26 13.21
C PHE A 272 8.16 -7.27 13.07
N ILE A 273 7.61 -7.47 11.87
CA ILE A 273 6.42 -8.28 11.63
C ILE A 273 6.66 -9.32 10.55
N GLY A 274 7.04 -8.88 9.34
CA GLY A 274 7.10 -9.73 8.16
C GLY A 274 8.00 -10.94 8.34
N LYS A 275 9.23 -10.75 8.81
CA LYS A 275 10.21 -11.82 9.02
C LYS A 275 9.79 -12.85 10.07
N ILE A 276 8.97 -12.43 11.04
CA ILE A 276 8.44 -13.33 12.05
C ILE A 276 7.28 -14.15 11.47
N LEU A 277 6.35 -13.49 10.80
CA LEU A 277 5.09 -14.10 10.39
C LEU A 277 5.19 -14.88 9.07
N LEU A 278 6.09 -14.48 8.17
CA LEU A 278 6.23 -15.10 6.85
C LEU A 278 6.41 -16.63 6.90
N PRO A 279 7.15 -17.23 7.86
CA PRO A 279 7.26 -18.68 7.99
C PRO A 279 5.93 -19.42 8.24
N THR A 280 4.89 -18.71 8.66
CA THR A 280 3.55 -19.31 8.87
C THR A 280 2.66 -19.26 7.62
N SER A 281 3.23 -18.88 6.48
CA SER A 281 2.53 -18.88 5.19
C SER A 281 2.15 -20.30 4.79
N GLY A 282 0.94 -20.45 4.23
CA GLY A 282 0.49 -21.70 3.65
C GLY A 282 1.34 -22.13 2.44
N ALA A 283 1.35 -23.42 2.16
CA ALA A 283 2.18 -24.02 1.10
C ALA A 283 1.88 -23.44 -0.30
N ALA A 284 0.63 -23.11 -0.59
CA ALA A 284 0.22 -22.57 -1.88
C ALA A 284 0.74 -21.13 -2.11
N ARG A 285 1.06 -20.38 -1.06
CA ARG A 285 1.53 -19.01 -1.19
C ARG A 285 2.88 -18.92 -1.93
N GLY A 286 3.78 -19.89 -1.77
CA GLY A 286 4.99 -20.08 -2.57
C GLY A 286 5.73 -18.78 -2.89
N LYS A 287 5.76 -18.41 -4.16
CA LYS A 287 6.44 -17.20 -4.64
C LYS A 287 5.86 -15.87 -4.13
N TYR A 288 4.64 -15.86 -3.59
CA TYR A 288 4.02 -14.67 -2.99
C TYR A 288 4.41 -14.47 -1.52
N ALA A 289 5.04 -15.46 -0.89
CA ALA A 289 5.57 -15.34 0.46
C ALA A 289 6.90 -14.58 0.44
N VAL A 290 6.83 -13.27 0.20
CA VAL A 290 8.00 -12.39 0.05
C VAL A 290 7.92 -11.19 0.97
N LEU A 291 9.10 -10.71 1.39
CA LEU A 291 9.26 -9.43 2.07
C LEU A 291 9.10 -8.28 1.08
N SER A 292 8.87 -7.09 1.60
CA SER A 292 8.73 -5.85 0.84
C SER A 292 7.56 -5.85 -0.15
N ALA A 293 6.57 -6.71 0.08
CA ALA A 293 5.35 -6.74 -0.71
C ALA A 293 4.38 -5.65 -0.24
N TYR A 294 4.06 -4.71 -1.11
CA TYR A 294 3.10 -3.64 -0.84
C TYR A 294 2.42 -3.14 -2.12
N GLU A 295 1.33 -2.43 -1.93
CA GLU A 295 0.62 -1.73 -3.00
C GLU A 295 0.21 -0.33 -2.55
N LEU A 296 0.40 0.68 -3.41
CA LEU A 296 -0.09 2.04 -3.15
C LEU A 296 -1.60 2.08 -3.37
N LYS A 297 -2.31 2.68 -2.43
CA LYS A 297 -3.77 2.88 -2.46
C LYS A 297 -4.09 4.37 -2.32
N SER A 298 -5.25 4.79 -2.76
CA SER A 298 -5.71 6.19 -2.63
C SER A 298 -5.76 6.70 -1.18
N HIS A 299 -5.90 5.80 -0.21
CA HIS A 299 -5.94 6.11 1.22
C HIS A 299 -4.57 6.06 1.93
N GLY A 300 -3.53 5.50 1.28
CA GLY A 300 -2.21 5.25 1.83
C GLY A 300 -1.54 4.09 1.13
N TRP A 301 -1.41 2.95 1.78
CA TRP A 301 -0.84 1.73 1.22
C TRP A 301 -1.40 0.46 1.88
N GLU A 302 -1.21 -0.64 1.19
CA GLU A 302 -1.48 -2.00 1.62
C GLU A 302 -0.17 -2.75 1.81
N TYR A 303 0.03 -3.37 2.97
CA TYR A 303 1.16 -4.24 3.28
C TYR A 303 0.78 -5.68 3.03
N LYS A 304 1.39 -6.30 2.03
CA LYS A 304 1.03 -7.62 1.49
C LYS A 304 1.89 -8.77 2.04
N THR A 305 2.95 -8.49 2.79
CA THR A 305 3.84 -9.53 3.34
C THR A 305 3.17 -10.48 4.33
N PRO A 306 2.29 -10.02 5.27
CA PRO A 306 1.70 -10.91 6.27
C PRO A 306 0.87 -12.04 5.63
N PRO A 307 0.97 -13.28 6.14
CA PRO A 307 0.13 -14.39 5.72
C PRO A 307 -1.24 -14.35 6.39
N ALA A 308 -2.23 -15.02 5.79
CA ALA A 308 -3.57 -15.16 6.38
C ALA A 308 -3.59 -15.86 7.74
N SER A 309 -2.58 -16.66 8.06
CA SER A 309 -2.46 -17.40 9.34
C SER A 309 -2.59 -16.53 10.59
N ILE A 310 -2.24 -15.23 10.51
CA ILE A 310 -2.39 -14.28 11.63
C ILE A 310 -3.85 -14.14 12.07
N TYR A 311 -4.79 -14.38 11.17
CA TYR A 311 -6.23 -14.31 11.45
C TYR A 311 -6.76 -15.54 12.21
N GLY A 312 -5.98 -16.62 12.32
CA GLY A 312 -6.27 -17.77 13.13
C GLY A 312 -6.09 -17.54 14.65
N ASP A 313 -5.45 -16.44 15.04
CA ASP A 313 -5.23 -16.06 16.45
C ASP A 313 -5.53 -14.57 16.63
N LEU A 314 -6.68 -14.24 17.23
CA LEU A 314 -7.14 -12.85 17.41
C LEU A 314 -6.18 -12.01 18.24
N GLU A 315 -5.45 -12.62 19.18
CA GLU A 315 -4.48 -11.87 19.99
C GLU A 315 -3.24 -11.52 19.16
N VAL A 316 -2.72 -12.46 18.37
CA VAL A 316 -1.62 -12.17 17.42
C VAL A 316 -2.06 -11.15 16.39
N LEU A 317 -3.28 -11.25 15.87
CA LEU A 317 -3.85 -10.27 14.95
C LEU A 317 -3.89 -8.87 15.57
N ARG A 318 -4.44 -8.75 16.80
CA ARG A 318 -4.49 -7.49 17.54
C ARG A 318 -3.10 -6.90 17.77
N ILE A 319 -2.14 -7.72 18.18
CA ILE A 319 -0.75 -7.30 18.42
C ILE A 319 -0.10 -6.84 17.12
N THR A 320 -0.30 -7.55 16.02
CA THR A 320 0.23 -7.18 14.69
C THR A 320 -0.27 -5.81 14.26
N TYR A 321 -1.57 -5.54 14.41
CA TYR A 321 -2.15 -4.22 14.09
C TYR A 321 -1.68 -3.12 15.05
N LYS A 322 -1.53 -3.43 16.36
CA LYS A 322 -0.99 -2.50 17.36
C LYS A 322 0.44 -2.11 17.03
N LEU A 323 1.28 -3.08 16.68
CA LEU A 323 2.67 -2.86 16.31
C LEU A 323 2.78 -2.09 14.98
N THR A 324 1.98 -2.43 13.98
CA THR A 324 1.88 -1.69 12.73
C THR A 324 1.57 -0.22 12.98
N LYS A 325 0.50 0.06 13.74
CA LYS A 325 0.11 1.43 14.08
C LYS A 325 1.22 2.16 14.83
N GLY A 326 1.78 1.52 15.86
CA GLY A 326 2.84 2.12 16.70
C GLY A 326 4.09 2.49 15.91
N LEU A 327 4.56 1.61 15.03
CA LEU A 327 5.73 1.85 14.17
C LEU A 327 5.47 2.99 13.19
N VAL A 328 4.32 2.98 12.53
CA VAL A 328 3.97 4.01 11.54
C VAL A 328 3.79 5.38 12.20
N GLU A 329 3.05 5.47 13.30
CA GLU A 329 2.84 6.74 14.02
C GLU A 329 4.12 7.27 14.65
N LYS A 330 5.02 6.40 15.13
CA LYS A 330 6.32 6.81 15.62
C LYS A 330 7.17 7.42 14.52
N LEU A 331 7.26 6.75 13.36
CA LEU A 331 7.97 7.28 12.19
C LEU A 331 7.39 8.61 11.73
N LEU A 332 6.05 8.72 11.64
CA LEU A 332 5.39 9.98 11.25
C LEU A 332 5.70 11.12 12.25
N ARG A 333 5.71 10.82 13.54
CA ARG A 333 5.92 11.82 14.61
C ARG A 333 7.38 12.26 14.73
N GLU A 334 8.31 11.31 14.65
CA GLU A 334 9.73 11.55 14.93
C GLU A 334 10.53 11.80 13.63
N GLY A 335 9.97 11.43 12.47
CA GLY A 335 10.64 11.54 11.17
C GLY A 335 11.70 10.46 10.93
N GLU A 336 12.08 9.73 11.98
CA GLU A 336 13.11 8.68 11.91
C GLU A 336 12.86 7.58 12.93
N LEU A 337 13.47 6.42 12.70
CA LEU A 337 13.44 5.27 13.60
C LEU A 337 14.78 4.57 13.58
N SER A 338 15.41 4.47 14.75
CA SER A 338 16.64 3.68 14.95
C SER A 338 16.36 2.50 15.84
N TYR A 339 16.86 1.34 15.49
CA TYR A 339 16.72 0.11 16.26
C TYR A 339 17.86 -0.88 15.95
N GLU A 340 18.10 -1.78 16.87
CA GLU A 340 19.03 -2.89 16.65
C GLU A 340 18.37 -4.00 15.84
N VAL A 341 19.17 -4.65 15.01
CA VAL A 341 18.76 -5.83 14.23
C VAL A 341 19.64 -7.00 14.63
N GLY A 342 19.01 -8.05 15.12
CA GLY A 342 19.64 -9.29 15.54
C GLY A 342 19.91 -10.27 14.39
N LYS A 343 20.16 -11.52 14.75
CA LYS A 343 20.34 -12.60 13.79
C LYS A 343 19.06 -12.85 12.99
N GLY A 344 19.19 -13.01 11.68
CA GLY A 344 18.04 -13.19 10.79
C GLY A 344 17.34 -11.87 10.41
N GLY A 345 17.86 -10.73 10.83
CA GLY A 345 17.27 -9.42 10.50
C GLY A 345 16.04 -9.07 11.32
N ILE A 346 15.75 -9.80 12.40
CA ILE A 346 14.65 -9.54 13.35
C ILE A 346 15.22 -8.70 14.50
N PRO A 347 14.51 -7.64 14.95
CA PRO A 347 14.90 -6.88 16.12
C PRO A 347 14.95 -7.75 17.39
N PRO A 348 15.86 -7.48 18.35
CA PRO A 348 15.86 -8.16 19.63
C PRO A 348 14.62 -7.82 20.44
N PHE A 349 14.31 -8.66 21.44
CA PHE A 349 13.10 -8.57 22.25
C PHE A 349 12.85 -7.16 22.82
N ASP A 350 13.89 -6.50 23.29
CA ASP A 350 13.79 -5.19 23.94
C ASP A 350 13.28 -4.09 23.00
N GLU A 351 13.52 -4.21 21.69
CA GLU A 351 13.01 -3.24 20.70
C GLU A 351 11.48 -3.29 20.57
N TYR A 352 10.87 -4.46 20.82
CA TYR A 352 9.41 -4.59 20.80
C TYR A 352 8.75 -3.90 22.01
N LEU A 353 9.47 -3.77 23.13
CA LEU A 353 8.93 -3.16 24.35
C LEU A 353 8.69 -1.65 24.22
N ALA A 354 9.21 -1.04 23.16
CA ALA A 354 8.86 0.33 22.80
C ALA A 354 7.40 0.49 22.31
N PHE A 355 6.76 -0.64 21.91
CA PHE A 355 5.42 -0.64 21.30
C PHE A 355 4.46 -1.60 21.98
N LEU A 356 4.96 -2.65 22.61
CA LEU A 356 4.21 -3.79 23.16
C LEU A 356 4.58 -4.01 24.62
N THR A 357 3.69 -4.69 25.35
CA THR A 357 4.05 -5.27 26.64
C THR A 357 4.94 -6.51 26.44
N GLU A 358 5.61 -6.97 27.49
CA GLU A 358 6.40 -8.22 27.43
C GLU A 358 5.57 -9.43 26.98
N GLU A 359 4.35 -9.54 27.47
CA GLU A 359 3.45 -10.64 27.13
C GLU A 359 3.06 -10.59 25.64
N GLU A 360 2.71 -9.41 25.12
CA GLU A 360 2.40 -9.23 23.72
C GLU A 360 3.62 -9.52 22.81
N ALA A 361 4.79 -9.03 23.18
CA ALA A 361 6.01 -9.29 22.41
C ALA A 361 6.33 -10.80 22.37
N ARG A 362 6.21 -11.51 23.49
CA ARG A 362 6.37 -12.98 23.55
C ARG A 362 5.32 -13.68 22.70
N CYS A 363 4.05 -13.28 22.82
CA CYS A 363 2.96 -13.86 22.04
C CYS A 363 3.21 -13.80 20.54
N LEU A 364 3.69 -12.65 20.02
CA LEU A 364 4.03 -12.48 18.61
C LEU A 364 5.25 -13.33 18.20
N LEU A 365 6.33 -13.27 18.95
CA LEU A 365 7.59 -13.96 18.63
C LEU A 365 7.46 -15.51 18.70
N GLU A 366 6.57 -16.01 19.56
CA GLU A 366 6.30 -17.45 19.69
C GLU A 366 5.24 -17.96 18.70
N PHE A 367 4.55 -17.08 17.99
CA PHE A 367 3.47 -17.46 17.09
C PHE A 367 3.88 -18.46 16.02
N PRO A 368 5.02 -18.31 15.29
CA PRO A 368 5.43 -19.29 14.28
C PRO A 368 5.56 -20.70 14.84
N LYS A 369 6.12 -20.83 16.05
CA LYS A 369 6.25 -22.13 16.72
C LYS A 369 4.88 -22.70 17.12
N ARG A 370 3.98 -21.86 17.64
CA ARG A 370 2.61 -22.30 17.98
C ARG A 370 1.84 -22.75 16.75
N TRP A 371 2.04 -22.06 15.62
CA TRP A 371 1.45 -22.42 14.34
C TRP A 371 1.97 -23.78 13.85
N GLU A 372 3.29 -23.97 13.80
CA GLU A 372 3.94 -25.21 13.38
C GLU A 372 3.53 -26.42 14.25
N GLU A 373 3.36 -26.21 15.55
CA GLU A 373 2.91 -27.24 16.51
C GLU A 373 1.40 -27.52 16.44
N GLY A 374 0.64 -26.86 15.56
CA GLY A 374 -0.80 -27.01 15.43
C GLY A 374 -1.59 -26.52 16.67
N ARG A 375 -1.01 -25.58 17.42
CA ARG A 375 -1.66 -24.99 18.61
C ARG A 375 -2.53 -23.78 18.29
N VAL A 376 -2.60 -23.41 17.04
CA VAL A 376 -3.48 -22.35 16.51
C VAL A 376 -4.50 -23.03 15.61
N CYS A 377 -5.78 -22.73 15.82
CA CYS A 377 -6.82 -23.29 14.95
C CYS A 377 -6.89 -22.56 13.64
N PRO A 378 -6.75 -23.23 12.50
CA PRO A 378 -6.81 -22.58 11.19
C PRO A 378 -8.24 -22.24 10.73
N PHE A 379 -9.27 -22.72 11.45
CA PHE A 379 -10.68 -22.53 11.10
C PHE A 379 -11.34 -21.46 11.97
N LEU A 380 -11.97 -20.48 11.33
CA LEU A 380 -12.46 -19.28 12.01
C LEU A 380 -13.89 -19.42 12.55
N LEU A 381 -14.82 -19.90 11.71
CA LEU A 381 -16.23 -19.88 12.07
C LEU A 381 -16.61 -20.93 13.13
N GLY A 382 -15.83 -22.01 13.21
CA GLY A 382 -15.98 -23.02 14.24
C GLY A 382 -15.40 -22.60 15.61
N THR A 383 -14.23 -21.99 15.59
CA THR A 383 -13.44 -21.62 16.78
C THR A 383 -14.08 -20.50 17.59
N PHE A 384 -14.59 -19.45 16.89
CA PHE A 384 -15.16 -18.29 17.56
C PHE A 384 -16.56 -18.52 18.13
N SER A 385 -17.25 -19.63 17.78
CA SER A 385 -18.54 -19.94 18.36
C SER A 385 -18.50 -20.14 19.89
N GLY A 386 -17.38 -20.60 20.43
CA GLY A 386 -17.17 -20.79 21.88
C GLY A 386 -16.77 -19.53 22.66
N GLN A 387 -16.12 -18.56 21.99
CA GLN A 387 -15.72 -17.28 22.59
C GLN A 387 -16.79 -16.19 22.45
N LEU A 388 -17.78 -16.42 21.58
CA LEU A 388 -18.83 -15.47 21.23
C LEU A 388 -20.02 -15.50 22.19
N SER A 389 -20.04 -16.45 23.14
CA SER A 389 -21.10 -16.61 24.15
C SER A 389 -20.75 -16.00 25.52
N ARG A 390 -19.67 -15.27 25.60
CA ARG A 390 -19.26 -14.48 26.77
C ARG A 390 -19.08 -13.04 26.37
#